data_d2e6e10a4fa3af4e3eb58a94db4f8538
#
_entry.id   d2e6e10a4fa3af4e3eb58a94db4f8538
#
_cell.length_a   1.000
_cell.length_b   1.000
_cell.length_c   1.000
_cell.angle_alpha   90.00
_cell.angle_beta   90.00
_cell.angle_gamma   90.00
#
_symmetry.space_group_name_H-M   'P 1'
#
loop_
_entity.id
_entity.type
_entity.pdbx_description
1 polymer ?
#
loop_
_entity_poly.entity_id
_entity_poly.type
_entity_poly.pdbx_seq_one_letter_code
_entity_poly.pdbx_strand_id
1 'polypeptide(L)'
;MKRLLVAILIIAILVIGISGYTIYSLFIIKPSKPPAPTIFSYNENYWRGLYAFSFAIANTSTQESVEHFLVIMDHEGNYLNYEESSRHSFNYINQLSENEIYHYLRPSMRGDPDVIPEARIWNFQTGTTRTILEGINIQGHHEFLIEDEYFITLRRVPNHKGGLDTIVHLDPETGNETWIWSSEPLFPEKICDLCRDDDWTHGNDVTISLDGQYYYINFRNTDSFAKVDRETKETVWIAGRNGNFTLLENGVEKESLWYHSHIIKEVEPNVFIMFDNDLHNRTHPDTYPAGEDPFVTNYGGRSRLIEITLDESTMTGEVSWSYTPEAKYFSAIFGDIDILPNGNILGTFGTPVHKWTADHEEIEEPFGASLLEVDRDGELIREYRFPVGISIYRVQQLSDDPADYVGSWLSELP
;
A
#
# COMPACT_ATOMS: atom_id res chain seq x y z
N MET A 1 -31.08 -57.07 -13.27
CA MET A 1 -30.31 -56.93 -12.02
C MET A 1 -28.99 -56.19 -12.16
N LYS A 2 -28.01 -56.66 -12.96
CA LYS A 2 -26.70 -55.96 -13.05
C LYS A 2 -26.77 -54.46 -13.46
N ARG A 3 -27.63 -54.10 -14.43
CA ARG A 3 -27.78 -52.69 -14.88
C ARG A 3 -28.43 -51.79 -13.81
N LEU A 4 -29.32 -52.32 -13.00
CA LEU A 4 -29.96 -51.60 -11.92
C LEU A 4 -28.99 -51.34 -10.76
N LEU A 5 -28.12 -52.30 -10.44
CA LEU A 5 -27.05 -52.15 -9.43
C LEU A 5 -26.00 -51.10 -9.85
N VAL A 6 -25.62 -51.05 -11.11
CA VAL A 6 -24.70 -50.03 -11.63
C VAL A 6 -25.32 -48.62 -11.57
N ALA A 7 -26.60 -48.49 -11.94
CA ALA A 7 -27.30 -47.20 -11.83
C ALA A 7 -27.41 -46.73 -10.37
N ILE A 8 -27.72 -47.60 -9.43
CA ILE A 8 -27.77 -47.27 -8.00
C ILE A 8 -26.38 -46.88 -7.46
N LEU A 9 -25.31 -47.53 -7.93
CA LEU A 9 -23.95 -47.21 -7.51
C LEU A 9 -23.51 -45.84 -8.04
N ILE A 10 -23.86 -45.50 -9.31
CA ILE A 10 -23.55 -44.16 -9.88
C ILE A 10 -24.33 -43.07 -9.15
N ILE A 11 -25.59 -43.29 -8.84
CA ILE A 11 -26.41 -42.30 -8.09
C ILE A 11 -25.84 -42.15 -6.67
N ALA A 12 -25.42 -43.22 -5.99
CA ALA A 12 -24.81 -43.15 -4.66
C ALA A 12 -23.47 -42.38 -4.70
N ILE A 13 -22.62 -42.57 -5.71
CA ILE A 13 -21.37 -41.83 -5.88
C ILE A 13 -21.64 -40.32 -6.16
N LEU A 14 -22.63 -40.04 -6.99
CA LEU A 14 -23.04 -38.64 -7.25
C LEU A 14 -23.59 -37.95 -6.00
N VAL A 15 -24.43 -38.63 -5.21
CA VAL A 15 -24.98 -38.09 -3.96
C VAL A 15 -23.90 -37.90 -2.91
N ILE A 16 -22.93 -38.82 -2.79
CA ILE A 16 -21.80 -38.70 -1.86
C ILE A 16 -20.86 -37.57 -2.36
N GLY A 17 -20.63 -37.45 -3.66
CA GLY A 17 -19.83 -36.37 -4.24
C GLY A 17 -20.45 -34.99 -4.03
N ILE A 18 -21.77 -34.86 -4.25
CA ILE A 18 -22.50 -33.61 -4.01
C ILE A 18 -22.57 -33.31 -2.51
N SER A 19 -22.82 -34.30 -1.66
CA SER A 19 -22.82 -34.14 -0.20
C SER A 19 -21.42 -33.78 0.31
N GLY A 20 -20.38 -34.42 -0.22
CA GLY A 20 -18.99 -34.11 0.12
C GLY A 20 -18.60 -32.68 -0.29
N TYR A 21 -19.00 -32.25 -1.50
CA TYR A 21 -18.76 -30.88 -1.97
C TYR A 21 -19.55 -29.86 -1.17
N THR A 22 -20.82 -30.14 -0.86
CA THR A 22 -21.66 -29.27 -0.03
C THR A 22 -21.17 -29.23 1.42
N ILE A 23 -20.70 -30.35 1.96
CA ILE A 23 -20.08 -30.39 3.28
C ILE A 23 -18.73 -29.67 3.25
N TYR A 24 -17.91 -29.83 2.22
CA TYR A 24 -16.64 -29.10 2.06
C TYR A 24 -16.87 -27.60 1.92
N SER A 25 -17.87 -27.16 1.16
CA SER A 25 -18.24 -25.74 1.06
C SER A 25 -18.91 -25.17 2.30
N LEU A 26 -19.53 -26.01 3.14
CA LEU A 26 -20.09 -25.62 4.45
C LEU A 26 -19.01 -25.56 5.56
N PHE A 27 -17.84 -26.19 5.37
CA PHE A 27 -16.72 -26.17 6.30
C PHE A 27 -15.61 -25.16 5.94
N ILE A 28 -15.75 -24.39 4.85
CA ILE A 28 -15.05 -23.11 4.75
C ILE A 28 -15.78 -22.18 5.72
N ILE A 29 -15.42 -22.28 7.01
CA ILE A 29 -15.84 -21.30 8.01
C ILE A 29 -15.20 -19.99 7.54
N LYS A 30 -16.00 -19.13 6.90
CA LYS A 30 -15.60 -17.73 6.73
C LYS A 30 -15.21 -17.23 8.11
N PRO A 31 -14.05 -16.65 8.30
CA PRO A 31 -13.76 -16.03 9.57
C PRO A 31 -14.84 -14.98 9.82
N SER A 32 -15.67 -15.22 10.81
CA SER A 32 -16.75 -14.31 11.21
C SER A 32 -16.20 -13.01 11.82
N LYS A 33 -14.89 -12.90 11.94
CA LYS A 33 -14.16 -11.78 12.53
C LYS A 33 -12.75 -11.71 11.91
N PRO A 34 -12.25 -10.50 11.59
CA PRO A 34 -10.89 -10.33 11.09
C PRO A 34 -9.86 -10.89 12.09
N PRO A 35 -8.81 -11.57 11.61
CA PRO A 35 -7.75 -12.09 12.46
C PRO A 35 -6.97 -10.95 13.14
N ALA A 36 -6.85 -11.00 14.46
CA ALA A 36 -6.13 -10.01 15.24
C ALA A 36 -4.60 -10.25 15.22
N PRO A 37 -3.78 -9.19 15.34
CA PRO A 37 -2.34 -9.33 15.48
C PRO A 37 -1.95 -9.90 16.85
N THR A 38 -0.77 -10.49 16.92
CA THR A 38 -0.02 -10.69 18.16
C THR A 38 0.79 -9.44 18.46
N ILE A 39 0.76 -8.98 19.69
CA ILE A 39 1.42 -7.74 20.10
C ILE A 39 2.62 -8.05 20.97
N PHE A 40 3.74 -7.41 20.63
CA PHE A 40 4.96 -7.38 21.43
C PHE A 40 5.24 -5.94 21.85
N SER A 41 5.35 -5.70 23.15
CA SER A 41 5.68 -4.37 23.70
C SER A 41 7.04 -4.46 24.38
N TYR A 42 7.94 -3.61 23.97
CA TYR A 42 9.31 -3.55 24.47
C TYR A 42 9.53 -2.33 25.37
N ASN A 43 8.67 -1.31 25.21
CA ASN A 43 8.70 -0.07 25.98
C ASN A 43 7.27 0.44 26.17
N GLU A 44 7.02 1.28 27.20
CA GLU A 44 5.72 1.87 27.53
C GLU A 44 5.43 3.16 26.74
N ASN A 45 6.40 3.70 26.00
CA ASN A 45 6.30 4.96 25.26
C ASN A 45 5.65 4.80 23.88
N TYR A 46 4.82 3.77 23.68
CA TYR A 46 4.08 3.57 22.45
C TYR A 46 2.89 4.54 22.34
N TRP A 47 2.52 4.81 21.09
CA TRP A 47 1.34 5.63 20.80
C TRP A 47 0.05 4.89 21.15
N ARG A 48 -0.92 5.63 21.73
CA ARG A 48 -2.16 5.06 22.29
C ARG A 48 -3.41 5.46 21.49
N GLY A 49 -3.29 5.76 20.23
CA GLY A 49 -4.41 6.16 19.37
C GLY A 49 -5.00 5.01 18.58
N LEU A 50 -5.70 5.37 17.50
CA LEU A 50 -6.41 4.47 16.61
C LEU A 50 -5.75 4.40 15.24
N TYR A 51 -5.76 3.22 14.68
CA TYR A 51 -5.27 2.94 13.32
C TYR A 51 -6.43 2.56 12.41
N ALA A 52 -6.47 3.15 11.21
CA ALA A 52 -7.34 2.71 10.13
C ALA A 52 -6.48 2.09 9.03
N PHE A 53 -6.80 0.88 8.62
CA PHE A 53 -6.10 0.22 7.52
C PHE A 53 -6.94 -0.87 6.86
N SER A 54 -6.59 -1.17 5.64
CA SER A 54 -7.12 -2.33 4.95
C SER A 54 -6.09 -3.44 4.89
N PHE A 55 -6.57 -4.67 4.95
CA PHE A 55 -5.75 -5.84 4.70
C PHE A 55 -6.47 -6.88 3.83
N ALA A 56 -5.68 -7.66 3.12
CA ALA A 56 -6.16 -8.81 2.38
C ALA A 56 -5.70 -10.10 3.06
N ILE A 57 -6.57 -11.10 3.08
CA ILE A 57 -6.19 -12.46 3.41
C ILE A 57 -5.91 -13.19 2.11
N ALA A 58 -4.66 -13.60 1.91
CA ALA A 58 -4.25 -14.37 0.77
C ALA A 58 -4.29 -15.87 1.07
N ASN A 59 -4.74 -16.65 0.10
CA ASN A 59 -4.51 -18.08 0.13
C ASN A 59 -3.03 -18.34 -0.14
N THR A 60 -2.30 -18.82 0.85
CA THR A 60 -0.85 -19.05 0.77
C THR A 60 -0.44 -20.10 -0.27
N SER A 61 -1.38 -20.93 -0.74
CA SER A 61 -1.12 -21.94 -1.78
C SER A 61 -1.32 -21.38 -3.19
N THR A 62 -2.28 -20.47 -3.41
CA THR A 62 -2.63 -19.91 -4.71
C THR A 62 -2.23 -18.46 -4.86
N GLN A 63 -1.85 -17.81 -3.75
CA GLN A 63 -1.56 -16.37 -3.65
C GLN A 63 -2.74 -15.47 -4.06
N GLU A 64 -3.93 -16.03 -4.12
CA GLU A 64 -5.14 -15.25 -4.40
C GLU A 64 -5.67 -14.64 -3.12
N SER A 65 -5.97 -13.35 -3.17
CA SER A 65 -6.72 -12.70 -2.10
C SER A 65 -8.14 -13.23 -2.08
N VAL A 66 -8.55 -13.77 -0.95
CA VAL A 66 -9.88 -14.39 -0.80
C VAL A 66 -10.85 -13.49 -0.04
N GLU A 67 -10.33 -12.64 0.85
CA GLU A 67 -11.13 -11.72 1.65
C GLU A 67 -10.34 -10.43 1.88
N HIS A 68 -11.05 -9.32 1.95
CA HIS A 68 -10.50 -8.01 2.26
C HIS A 68 -11.26 -7.40 3.43
N PHE A 69 -10.54 -6.77 4.33
CA PHE A 69 -11.09 -6.07 5.48
C PHE A 69 -10.59 -4.63 5.51
N LEU A 70 -11.48 -3.73 5.90
CA LEU A 70 -11.15 -2.39 6.35
C LEU A 70 -11.45 -2.35 7.85
N VAL A 71 -10.49 -1.96 8.66
CA VAL A 71 -10.59 -2.06 10.11
C VAL A 71 -10.21 -0.75 10.79
N ILE A 72 -10.83 -0.50 11.94
CA ILE A 72 -10.35 0.44 12.95
C ILE A 72 -9.82 -0.37 14.12
N MET A 73 -8.55 -0.21 14.42
CA MET A 73 -7.83 -0.96 15.45
C MET A 73 -7.30 0.00 16.52
N ASP A 74 -7.46 -0.36 17.79
CA ASP A 74 -6.82 0.36 18.90
C ASP A 74 -5.36 -0.09 19.09
N HIS A 75 -4.66 0.63 19.94
CA HIS A 75 -3.27 0.31 20.30
C HIS A 75 -3.11 -1.03 21.03
N GLU A 76 -4.19 -1.64 21.49
CA GLU A 76 -4.18 -2.97 22.10
C GLU A 76 -4.47 -4.09 21.07
N GLY A 77 -4.59 -3.74 19.78
CA GLY A 77 -4.87 -4.67 18.69
C GLY A 77 -6.32 -5.14 18.62
N ASN A 78 -7.23 -4.49 19.35
CA ASN A 78 -8.64 -4.79 19.25
C ASN A 78 -9.25 -4.04 18.09
N TYR A 79 -10.04 -4.75 17.28
CA TYR A 79 -10.84 -4.10 16.26
C TYR A 79 -12.10 -3.50 16.88
N LEU A 80 -12.21 -2.19 16.81
CA LEU A 80 -13.40 -1.45 17.27
C LEU A 80 -14.56 -1.66 16.31
N ASN A 81 -14.27 -1.65 15.02
CA ASN A 81 -15.20 -1.95 13.95
C ASN A 81 -14.47 -2.39 12.69
N TYR A 82 -15.20 -2.99 11.72
CA TYR A 82 -14.64 -3.39 10.45
C TYR A 82 -15.70 -3.54 9.37
N GLU A 83 -15.30 -3.36 8.11
CA GLU A 83 -16.04 -3.78 6.91
C GLU A 83 -15.35 -4.97 6.25
N GLU A 84 -16.10 -5.83 5.57
CA GLU A 84 -15.61 -7.00 4.83
C GLU A 84 -16.05 -6.95 3.38
N SER A 85 -15.17 -7.34 2.46
CA SER A 85 -15.51 -7.56 1.06
C SER A 85 -14.76 -8.74 0.50
N SER A 86 -15.46 -9.61 -0.23
CA SER A 86 -14.88 -10.70 -1.01
C SER A 86 -14.68 -10.35 -2.49
N ARG A 87 -15.18 -9.20 -2.95
CA ARG A 87 -15.17 -8.77 -4.36
C ARG A 87 -14.33 -7.54 -4.62
N HIS A 88 -14.11 -6.72 -3.58
CA HIS A 88 -13.38 -5.46 -3.67
C HIS A 88 -12.24 -5.45 -2.65
N SER A 89 -11.12 -4.86 -3.03
CA SER A 89 -10.11 -4.39 -2.09
C SER A 89 -10.45 -2.97 -1.62
N PHE A 90 -10.24 -2.70 -0.33
CA PHE A 90 -10.35 -1.35 0.22
C PHE A 90 -9.04 -0.61 -0.01
N ASN A 91 -9.14 0.60 -0.56
CA ASN A 91 -7.99 1.44 -0.87
C ASN A 91 -8.28 2.89 -0.50
N TYR A 92 -7.22 3.71 -0.39
CA TYR A 92 -7.31 5.16 -0.26
C TYR A 92 -8.17 5.61 0.93
N ILE A 93 -7.74 5.23 2.12
CA ILE A 93 -8.42 5.56 3.36
C ILE A 93 -8.05 6.99 3.74
N ASN A 94 -9.05 7.84 3.95
CA ASN A 94 -8.86 9.21 4.44
C ASN A 94 -9.86 9.51 5.54
N GLN A 95 -9.41 10.12 6.62
CA GLN A 95 -10.27 10.57 7.70
C GLN A 95 -10.98 11.86 7.33
N LEU A 96 -12.32 11.86 7.40
CA LEU A 96 -13.16 13.01 7.10
C LEU A 96 -13.63 13.75 8.36
N SER A 97 -13.79 13.02 9.45
CA SER A 97 -14.22 13.54 10.75
C SER A 97 -13.77 12.61 11.87
N GLU A 98 -14.08 12.95 13.10
CA GLU A 98 -13.77 12.12 14.27
C GLU A 98 -14.17 10.65 14.10
N ASN A 99 -15.29 10.38 13.40
CA ASN A 99 -15.88 9.04 13.31
C ASN A 99 -16.12 8.55 11.88
N GLU A 100 -15.71 9.33 10.87
CA GLU A 100 -15.95 9.01 9.48
C GLU A 100 -14.67 8.93 8.68
N ILE A 101 -14.56 7.87 7.89
CA ILE A 101 -13.50 7.70 6.91
C ILE A 101 -14.09 7.55 5.51
N TYR A 102 -13.42 8.17 4.55
CA TYR A 102 -13.60 7.91 3.15
C TYR A 102 -12.73 6.72 2.74
N HIS A 103 -13.29 5.85 1.94
CA HIS A 103 -12.50 4.80 1.31
C HIS A 103 -13.04 4.47 -0.09
N TYR A 104 -12.14 3.98 -0.90
CA TYR A 104 -12.44 3.57 -2.26
C TYR A 104 -12.38 2.05 -2.38
N LEU A 105 -13.41 1.48 -2.96
CA LEU A 105 -13.51 0.06 -3.25
C LEU A 105 -13.10 -0.20 -4.70
N ARG A 106 -12.00 -0.87 -4.85
CA ARG A 106 -11.48 -1.30 -6.16
C ARG A 106 -11.83 -2.76 -6.39
N PRO A 107 -12.22 -3.18 -7.62
CA PRO A 107 -12.31 -4.59 -7.95
C PRO A 107 -11.00 -5.29 -7.59
N SER A 108 -11.06 -6.46 -6.95
CA SER A 108 -9.85 -7.22 -6.64
C SER A 108 -9.08 -7.53 -7.94
N MET A 109 -7.76 -7.66 -7.88
CA MET A 109 -6.89 -7.77 -9.06
C MET A 109 -7.26 -8.91 -10.04
N ARG A 110 -8.07 -9.87 -9.61
CA ARG A 110 -8.68 -10.92 -10.42
C ARG A 110 -10.20 -10.86 -10.37
N GLY A 111 -10.74 -9.66 -10.11
CA GLY A 111 -12.15 -9.43 -9.87
C GLY A 111 -13.00 -9.71 -11.09
N ASP A 112 -14.24 -9.99 -10.79
CA ASP A 112 -15.34 -10.04 -11.71
C ASP A 112 -15.38 -8.73 -12.51
N PRO A 113 -15.31 -8.75 -13.86
CA PRO A 113 -15.34 -7.53 -14.68
C PRO A 113 -16.64 -6.72 -14.51
N ASP A 114 -17.68 -7.35 -13.95
CA ASP A 114 -18.94 -6.69 -13.63
C ASP A 114 -18.95 -5.95 -12.29
N VAL A 115 -17.84 -6.01 -11.54
CA VAL A 115 -17.70 -5.26 -10.28
C VAL A 115 -17.26 -3.83 -10.57
N ILE A 116 -18.16 -2.90 -10.27
CA ILE A 116 -17.91 -1.47 -10.44
C ILE A 116 -17.14 -0.94 -9.22
N PRO A 117 -16.13 -0.09 -9.41
CA PRO A 117 -15.51 0.64 -8.32
C PRO A 117 -16.53 1.51 -7.58
N GLU A 118 -16.36 1.62 -6.27
CA GLU A 118 -17.26 2.43 -5.44
C GLU A 118 -16.46 3.33 -4.50
N ALA A 119 -16.91 4.54 -4.31
CA ALA A 119 -16.42 5.42 -3.25
C ALA A 119 -17.45 5.46 -2.11
N ARG A 120 -16.98 5.31 -0.89
CA ARG A 120 -17.85 5.22 0.28
C ARG A 120 -17.34 6.09 1.41
N ILE A 121 -18.31 6.55 2.22
CA ILE A 121 -18.03 7.10 3.55
C ILE A 121 -18.57 6.11 4.58
N TRP A 122 -17.71 5.69 5.46
CA TRP A 122 -18.03 4.78 6.55
C TRP A 122 -17.91 5.48 7.90
N ASN A 123 -19.04 5.54 8.61
CA ASN A 123 -19.02 5.95 10.01
C ASN A 123 -18.69 4.72 10.86
N PHE A 124 -17.47 4.64 11.31
CA PHE A 124 -16.97 3.45 12.01
C PHE A 124 -17.49 3.34 13.46
N GLN A 125 -18.04 4.40 14.04
CA GLN A 125 -18.67 4.33 15.35
C GLN A 125 -20.03 3.65 15.29
N THR A 126 -20.84 4.00 14.28
CA THR A 126 -22.19 3.44 14.12
C THR A 126 -22.23 2.21 13.22
N GLY A 127 -21.20 1.98 12.43
CA GLY A 127 -21.13 0.93 11.40
C GLY A 127 -21.96 1.26 10.15
N THR A 128 -22.42 2.51 9.99
CA THR A 128 -23.23 2.90 8.82
C THR A 128 -22.32 3.33 7.67
N THR A 129 -22.66 2.88 6.47
CA THR A 129 -21.93 3.21 5.24
C THR A 129 -22.88 3.86 4.26
N ARG A 130 -22.41 4.89 3.54
CA ARG A 130 -23.08 5.44 2.38
C ARG A 130 -22.15 5.44 1.18
N THR A 131 -22.66 5.06 0.03
CA THR A 131 -21.96 5.18 -1.25
C THR A 131 -22.08 6.63 -1.73
N ILE A 132 -20.97 7.16 -2.22
CA ILE A 132 -20.91 8.46 -2.89
C ILE A 132 -20.38 8.24 -4.31
N LEU A 133 -20.61 9.19 -5.20
CA LEU A 133 -20.16 9.12 -6.60
C LEU A 133 -20.70 7.88 -7.34
N GLU A 134 -21.92 7.50 -7.06
CA GLU A 134 -22.58 6.35 -7.69
C GLU A 134 -22.62 6.50 -9.21
N GLY A 135 -22.14 5.48 -9.92
CA GLY A 135 -22.08 5.46 -11.38
C GLY A 135 -20.92 6.23 -12.00
N ILE A 136 -20.07 6.89 -11.21
CA ILE A 136 -18.85 7.55 -11.67
C ILE A 136 -17.72 6.53 -11.68
N ASN A 137 -17.14 6.28 -12.85
CA ASN A 137 -16.02 5.39 -12.99
C ASN A 137 -14.72 6.06 -12.51
N ILE A 138 -14.49 6.01 -11.22
CA ILE A 138 -13.26 6.50 -10.61
C ILE A 138 -12.19 5.45 -10.82
N GLN A 139 -11.30 5.67 -11.78
CA GLN A 139 -10.15 4.81 -11.98
C GLN A 139 -8.89 5.56 -11.56
N GLY A 140 -8.03 4.92 -10.83
CA GLY A 140 -6.72 5.41 -10.41
C GLY A 140 -5.89 4.24 -9.96
N HIS A 141 -4.61 4.44 -9.74
CA HIS A 141 -3.77 3.44 -9.11
C HIS A 141 -2.90 4.07 -8.04
N HIS A 142 -2.69 3.32 -6.98
CA HIS A 142 -1.82 3.60 -5.84
C HIS A 142 -2.20 4.79 -4.97
N GLU A 143 -2.72 5.90 -5.50
CA GLU A 143 -3.06 7.06 -4.69
C GLU A 143 -4.38 7.70 -5.12
N PHE A 144 -5.06 8.30 -4.16
CA PHE A 144 -6.32 8.99 -4.35
C PHE A 144 -6.47 10.06 -3.27
N LEU A 145 -5.82 11.21 -3.50
CA LEU A 145 -5.89 12.32 -2.57
C LEU A 145 -7.21 13.07 -2.74
N ILE A 146 -7.68 13.63 -1.64
CA ILE A 146 -8.84 14.52 -1.62
C ILE A 146 -8.32 15.93 -1.34
N GLU A 147 -8.54 16.83 -2.27
CA GLU A 147 -8.14 18.23 -2.12
C GLU A 147 -9.19 19.16 -2.73
N ASP A 148 -9.54 20.21 -2.00
CA ASP A 148 -10.56 21.20 -2.39
C ASP A 148 -11.82 20.53 -2.98
N GLU A 149 -12.06 20.69 -4.29
CA GLU A 149 -13.22 20.14 -5.00
C GLU A 149 -12.84 18.99 -5.95
N TYR A 150 -11.61 18.44 -5.86
CA TYR A 150 -11.08 17.43 -6.77
C TYR A 150 -10.53 16.23 -6.05
N PHE A 151 -10.54 15.10 -6.74
CA PHE A 151 -9.65 14.00 -6.43
C PHE A 151 -8.38 14.08 -7.27
N ILE A 152 -7.25 13.78 -6.66
CA ILE A 152 -5.95 13.69 -7.33
C ILE A 152 -5.53 12.23 -7.33
N THR A 153 -5.24 11.71 -8.51
CA THR A 153 -4.85 10.31 -8.66
C THR A 153 -3.79 10.13 -9.74
N LEU A 154 -3.18 8.95 -9.75
CA LEU A 154 -2.25 8.53 -10.79
C LEU A 154 -2.99 7.76 -11.88
N ARG A 155 -2.58 8.02 -13.12
CA ARG A 155 -3.02 7.31 -14.32
C ARG A 155 -1.84 6.86 -15.14
N ARG A 156 -2.06 5.84 -15.95
CA ARG A 156 -1.11 5.49 -17.01
C ARG A 156 -1.26 6.44 -18.19
N VAL A 157 -0.13 6.89 -18.77
CA VAL A 157 -0.14 7.68 -20.01
C VAL A 157 -0.77 6.84 -21.13
N PRO A 158 -1.87 7.29 -21.75
CA PRO A 158 -2.56 6.53 -22.78
C PRO A 158 -1.67 6.16 -23.95
N ASN A 159 -1.74 4.90 -24.37
CA ASN A 159 -1.04 4.37 -25.54
C ASN A 159 0.50 4.43 -25.47
N HIS A 160 1.09 4.80 -24.34
CA HIS A 160 2.53 4.73 -24.14
C HIS A 160 2.96 3.29 -23.80
N LYS A 161 3.91 2.75 -24.58
CA LYS A 161 4.39 1.37 -24.40
C LYS A 161 4.99 1.10 -23.02
N GLY A 162 5.66 2.10 -22.45
CA GLY A 162 6.33 2.00 -21.16
C GLY A 162 5.42 2.10 -19.94
N GLY A 163 4.10 2.30 -20.13
CA GLY A 163 3.17 2.44 -19.00
C GLY A 163 3.59 3.56 -18.02
N LEU A 164 4.01 4.70 -18.57
CA LEU A 164 4.42 5.87 -17.77
C LEU A 164 3.24 6.45 -16.99
N ASP A 165 3.55 7.15 -15.92
CA ASP A 165 2.55 7.68 -15.00
C ASP A 165 2.30 9.18 -15.23
N THR A 166 1.11 9.61 -14.85
CA THR A 166 0.64 11.00 -14.93
C THR A 166 -0.23 11.32 -13.71
N ILE A 167 -0.21 12.60 -13.33
CA ILE A 167 -1.10 13.15 -12.30
C ILE A 167 -2.36 13.68 -12.98
N VAL A 168 -3.51 13.31 -12.45
CA VAL A 168 -4.83 13.68 -12.96
C VAL A 168 -5.68 14.26 -11.84
N HIS A 169 -6.36 15.37 -12.11
CA HIS A 169 -7.49 15.82 -11.31
C HIS A 169 -8.77 15.20 -11.86
N LEU A 170 -9.55 14.63 -10.98
CA LEU A 170 -10.83 14.04 -11.28
C LEU A 170 -11.93 14.87 -10.60
N ASP A 171 -12.83 15.40 -11.41
CA ASP A 171 -14.03 16.08 -10.93
C ASP A 171 -15.01 15.05 -10.34
N PRO A 172 -15.40 15.17 -9.06
CA PRO A 172 -16.24 14.19 -8.39
C PRO A 172 -17.69 14.18 -8.88
N GLU A 173 -18.19 15.29 -9.41
CA GLU A 173 -19.59 15.38 -9.85
C GLU A 173 -19.79 14.79 -11.25
N THR A 174 -18.81 15.01 -12.12
CA THR A 174 -18.92 14.65 -13.54
C THR A 174 -18.08 13.44 -13.94
N GLY A 175 -17.08 13.07 -13.13
CA GLY A 175 -16.08 12.07 -13.49
C GLY A 175 -15.11 12.52 -14.58
N ASN A 176 -15.11 13.81 -14.94
CA ASN A 176 -14.21 14.35 -15.95
C ASN A 176 -12.79 14.43 -15.40
N GLU A 177 -11.82 14.06 -16.23
CA GLU A 177 -10.41 14.08 -15.89
C GLU A 177 -9.71 15.29 -16.54
N THR A 178 -8.93 15.98 -15.76
CA THR A 178 -7.98 16.99 -16.23
C THR A 178 -6.56 16.49 -16.02
N TRP A 179 -5.80 16.32 -17.10
CA TRP A 179 -4.40 15.91 -17.05
C TRP A 179 -3.54 17.08 -16.57
N ILE A 180 -2.85 16.87 -15.48
CA ILE A 180 -2.08 17.94 -14.83
C ILE A 180 -0.63 17.87 -15.25
N TRP A 181 -0.03 16.66 -15.21
CA TRP A 181 1.38 16.46 -15.48
C TRP A 181 1.62 15.03 -15.98
N SER A 182 2.70 14.82 -16.73
CA SER A 182 3.11 13.53 -17.26
C SER A 182 4.59 13.28 -17.03
N SER A 183 4.97 12.07 -16.68
CA SER A 183 6.35 11.63 -16.56
C SER A 183 7.02 11.35 -17.91
N GLU A 184 6.29 11.39 -19.02
CA GLU A 184 6.81 11.07 -20.36
C GLU A 184 8.06 11.88 -20.77
N PRO A 185 8.14 13.20 -20.49
CA PRO A 185 9.36 13.96 -20.82
C PRO A 185 10.59 13.57 -20.00
N LEU A 186 10.38 12.99 -18.81
CA LEU A 186 11.46 12.58 -17.89
C LEU A 186 12.06 11.23 -18.28
N PHE A 187 11.25 10.34 -18.85
CA PHE A 187 11.61 8.97 -19.18
C PHE A 187 11.32 8.68 -20.66
N PRO A 188 12.04 9.36 -21.60
CA PRO A 188 11.81 9.18 -23.03
C PRO A 188 12.18 7.77 -23.52
N GLU A 189 12.97 7.07 -22.74
CA GLU A 189 13.38 5.69 -22.98
C GLU A 189 13.40 4.89 -21.67
N LYS A 190 13.36 3.58 -21.77
CA LYS A 190 13.41 2.68 -20.64
C LYS A 190 14.78 2.73 -19.98
N ILE A 191 14.85 3.23 -18.75
CA ILE A 191 16.09 3.36 -17.97
C ILE A 191 16.36 2.18 -17.03
N CYS A 192 15.37 1.30 -16.85
CA CYS A 192 15.48 0.12 -16.01
C CYS A 192 15.42 -1.14 -16.86
N ASP A 193 16.54 -1.85 -17.01
CA ASP A 193 16.65 -3.05 -17.86
C ASP A 193 15.76 -4.20 -17.39
N LEU A 194 15.47 -4.25 -16.10
CA LEU A 194 14.69 -5.32 -15.48
C LEU A 194 13.23 -4.95 -15.25
N CYS A 195 12.82 -3.71 -15.55
CA CYS A 195 11.43 -3.30 -15.48
C CYS A 195 10.63 -3.92 -16.64
N ARG A 196 9.34 -4.14 -16.41
CA ARG A 196 8.44 -4.59 -17.47
C ARG A 196 8.43 -3.58 -18.62
N ASP A 197 8.22 -4.09 -19.84
CA ASP A 197 8.16 -3.23 -21.02
C ASP A 197 6.93 -2.31 -21.03
N ASP A 198 5.93 -2.62 -20.22
CA ASP A 198 4.67 -1.90 -20.08
C ASP A 198 4.52 -1.19 -18.70
N ASP A 199 5.60 -1.10 -17.91
CA ASP A 199 5.59 -0.51 -16.57
C ASP A 199 6.98 0.02 -16.17
N TRP A 200 7.44 1.10 -16.81
CA TRP A 200 8.80 1.61 -16.62
C TRP A 200 8.97 2.36 -15.30
N THR A 201 8.00 3.19 -14.94
CA THR A 201 8.08 4.08 -13.76
C THR A 201 7.44 3.47 -12.54
N HIS A 202 6.28 2.87 -12.68
CA HIS A 202 5.46 2.38 -11.59
C HIS A 202 5.28 3.42 -10.49
N GLY A 203 4.65 4.54 -10.86
CA GLY A 203 4.27 5.57 -9.88
C GLY A 203 3.38 4.95 -8.81
N ASN A 204 3.81 4.97 -7.55
CA ASN A 204 3.11 4.29 -6.47
C ASN A 204 2.73 5.22 -5.31
N ASP A 205 3.05 6.50 -5.44
CA ASP A 205 2.64 7.52 -4.49
C ASP A 205 2.60 8.89 -5.16
N VAL A 206 1.66 9.74 -4.75
CA VAL A 206 1.65 11.17 -5.01
C VAL A 206 1.21 11.89 -3.74
N THR A 207 1.98 12.90 -3.33
CA THR A 207 1.69 13.72 -2.15
C THR A 207 1.79 15.20 -2.51
N ILE A 208 1.28 16.04 -1.61
CA ILE A 208 1.33 17.49 -1.74
C ILE A 208 2.35 18.01 -0.76
N SER A 209 3.16 19.00 -1.17
CA SER A 209 4.12 19.66 -0.30
C SER A 209 3.43 20.34 0.89
N LEU A 210 4.14 20.51 2.00
CA LEU A 210 3.62 21.17 3.21
C LEU A 210 3.10 22.59 2.96
N ASP A 211 3.67 23.30 2.00
CA ASP A 211 3.23 24.64 1.60
C ASP A 211 2.13 24.64 0.53
N GLY A 212 1.71 23.46 0.07
CA GLY A 212 0.66 23.29 -0.92
C GLY A 212 1.06 23.67 -2.36
N GLN A 213 2.34 23.97 -2.63
CA GLN A 213 2.78 24.50 -3.94
C GLN A 213 3.21 23.42 -4.93
N TYR A 214 3.55 22.23 -4.46
CA TYR A 214 4.13 21.19 -5.29
C TYR A 214 3.42 19.84 -5.09
N TYR A 215 3.48 19.00 -6.12
CA TYR A 215 3.29 17.56 -6.00
C TYR A 215 4.65 16.89 -5.90
N TYR A 216 4.72 15.83 -5.07
CA TYR A 216 5.78 14.85 -5.12
C TYR A 216 5.21 13.54 -5.63
N ILE A 217 5.84 12.97 -6.64
CA ILE A 217 5.45 11.67 -7.21
C ILE A 217 6.60 10.69 -7.10
N ASN A 218 6.36 9.54 -6.45
CA ASN A 218 7.35 8.49 -6.28
C ASN A 218 7.27 7.47 -7.42
N PHE A 219 8.42 7.14 -8.01
CA PHE A 219 8.58 6.15 -9.06
C PHE A 219 9.36 4.95 -8.54
N ARG A 220 8.63 3.92 -8.15
CA ARG A 220 9.19 2.70 -7.58
C ARG A 220 10.27 2.07 -8.46
N ASN A 221 10.02 1.94 -9.77
CA ASN A 221 10.90 1.19 -10.66
C ASN A 221 12.15 1.94 -11.08
N THR A 222 12.20 3.24 -10.90
CA THR A 222 13.35 4.08 -11.25
C THR A 222 14.13 4.56 -10.01
N ASP A 223 13.73 4.14 -8.80
CA ASP A 223 14.35 4.55 -7.54
C ASP A 223 14.47 6.07 -7.43
N SER A 224 13.41 6.78 -7.79
CA SER A 224 13.42 8.25 -7.86
C SER A 224 12.06 8.83 -7.53
N PHE A 225 12.04 10.12 -7.20
CA PHE A 225 10.80 10.89 -7.14
C PHE A 225 10.99 12.27 -7.75
N ALA A 226 9.91 12.86 -8.22
CA ALA A 226 9.91 14.17 -8.85
C ALA A 226 9.13 15.19 -8.03
N LYS A 227 9.60 16.43 -8.01
CA LYS A 227 8.88 17.62 -7.56
C LYS A 227 8.27 18.31 -8.78
N VAL A 228 6.96 18.51 -8.74
CA VAL A 228 6.17 19.11 -9.82
C VAL A 228 5.48 20.37 -9.30
N ASP A 229 5.68 21.49 -9.95
CA ASP A 229 5.02 22.75 -9.59
C ASP A 229 3.52 22.69 -9.97
N ARG A 230 2.65 22.99 -9.02
CA ARG A 230 1.20 22.86 -9.18
C ARG A 230 0.57 23.96 -10.03
N GLU A 231 1.21 25.12 -10.12
CA GLU A 231 0.74 26.26 -10.94
C GLU A 231 1.18 26.08 -12.39
N THR A 232 2.50 25.91 -12.61
CA THR A 232 3.08 25.83 -13.96
C THR A 232 2.92 24.47 -14.61
N LYS A 233 2.70 23.40 -13.84
CA LYS A 233 2.64 22.00 -14.27
C LYS A 233 4.00 21.48 -14.80
N GLU A 234 5.07 22.09 -14.39
CA GLU A 234 6.42 21.73 -14.82
C GLU A 234 7.16 20.95 -13.73
N THR A 235 8.05 20.06 -14.14
CA THR A 235 8.96 19.38 -13.23
C THR A 235 10.03 20.35 -12.74
N VAL A 236 10.15 20.52 -11.43
CA VAL A 236 11.18 21.35 -10.81
C VAL A 236 12.50 20.60 -10.76
N TRP A 237 12.46 19.36 -10.25
CA TRP A 237 13.62 18.47 -10.17
C TRP A 237 13.19 17.00 -9.97
N ILE A 238 14.17 16.11 -10.13
CA ILE A 238 14.09 14.68 -9.78
C ILE A 238 15.16 14.38 -8.76
N ALA A 239 14.81 13.71 -7.66
CA ALA A 239 15.76 13.13 -6.72
C ALA A 239 15.77 11.61 -6.86
N GLY A 240 16.90 10.98 -6.56
CA GLY A 240 17.09 9.54 -6.72
C GLY A 240 18.03 9.20 -7.87
N ARG A 241 17.94 7.95 -8.33
CA ARG A 241 18.78 7.43 -9.43
C ARG A 241 18.59 8.25 -10.70
N ASN A 242 19.70 8.67 -11.29
CA ASN A 242 19.73 9.53 -12.49
C ASN A 242 19.00 10.88 -12.33
N GLY A 243 18.76 11.32 -11.08
CA GLY A 243 18.17 12.61 -10.78
C GLY A 243 19.16 13.78 -10.81
N ASN A 244 18.72 14.90 -10.25
CA ASN A 244 19.48 16.16 -10.26
C ASN A 244 20.44 16.28 -9.05
N PHE A 245 20.28 15.44 -8.03
CA PHE A 245 21.00 15.55 -6.77
C PHE A 245 22.21 14.62 -6.70
N THR A 246 23.31 15.10 -6.13
CA THR A 246 24.38 14.25 -5.63
C THR A 246 23.91 13.61 -4.32
N LEU A 247 23.80 12.30 -4.31
CA LEU A 247 23.23 11.54 -3.18
C LEU A 247 24.36 11.02 -2.28
N LEU A 248 24.25 11.30 -0.98
CA LEU A 248 25.27 10.95 0.00
C LEU A 248 24.67 10.06 1.10
N GLU A 249 25.40 9.01 1.46
CA GLU A 249 25.13 8.21 2.65
C GLU A 249 26.41 8.09 3.47
N ASN A 250 26.39 8.60 4.70
CA ASN A 250 27.58 8.72 5.55
C ASN A 250 28.76 9.44 4.85
N GLY A 251 28.45 10.49 4.07
CA GLY A 251 29.44 11.27 3.33
C GLY A 251 30.01 10.57 2.08
N VAL A 252 29.48 9.42 1.70
CA VAL A 252 29.90 8.67 0.50
C VAL A 252 28.82 8.80 -0.58
N GLU A 253 29.22 9.21 -1.77
CA GLU A 253 28.33 9.31 -2.93
C GLU A 253 27.79 7.94 -3.32
N LYS A 254 26.46 7.90 -3.58
CA LYS A 254 25.71 6.70 -3.96
C LYS A 254 24.95 6.96 -5.25
N GLU A 255 24.71 5.89 -6.00
CA GLU A 255 23.83 5.94 -7.18
C GLU A 255 22.37 6.17 -6.80
N SER A 256 21.92 5.59 -5.68
CA SER A 256 20.62 5.83 -5.05
C SER A 256 20.73 5.69 -3.54
N LEU A 257 19.83 6.36 -2.81
CA LEU A 257 19.69 6.21 -1.35
C LEU A 257 18.56 5.25 -0.97
N TRP A 258 17.75 4.80 -1.92
CA TRP A 258 16.65 3.85 -1.74
C TRP A 258 16.45 3.01 -3.00
N TYR A 259 15.79 1.87 -2.85
CA TYR A 259 15.50 0.95 -3.95
C TYR A 259 14.08 0.40 -3.85
N HIS A 260 13.28 0.61 -4.93
CA HIS A 260 11.88 0.18 -5.00
C HIS A 260 11.00 0.73 -3.88
N SER A 261 11.21 1.98 -3.46
CA SER A 261 10.51 2.60 -2.34
C SER A 261 8.98 2.64 -2.52
N HIS A 262 8.31 2.62 -1.38
CA HIS A 262 6.90 2.98 -1.25
C HIS A 262 6.78 4.20 -0.36
N ILE A 263 5.76 5.00 -0.62
CA ILE A 263 5.45 6.22 0.12
C ILE A 263 6.60 7.23 0.14
N ILE A 264 6.26 8.47 -0.12
CA ILE A 264 7.10 9.62 0.13
C ILE A 264 6.26 10.70 0.78
N LYS A 265 6.68 11.20 1.93
CA LYS A 265 6.00 12.29 2.63
C LYS A 265 7.01 13.36 3.02
N GLU A 266 6.73 14.62 2.66
CA GLU A 266 7.48 15.75 3.21
C GLU A 266 7.01 15.98 4.65
N VAL A 267 7.93 15.95 5.62
CA VAL A 267 7.64 16.11 7.06
C VAL A 267 8.14 17.43 7.62
N GLU A 268 9.16 17.99 6.99
CA GLU A 268 9.66 19.36 7.16
C GLU A 268 10.09 19.85 5.77
N PRO A 269 10.24 21.18 5.55
CA PRO A 269 10.65 21.66 4.23
C PRO A 269 11.91 20.97 3.71
N ASN A 270 11.78 20.26 2.59
CA ASN A 270 12.83 19.44 1.97
C ASN A 270 13.35 18.27 2.83
N VAL A 271 12.61 17.85 3.85
CA VAL A 271 12.87 16.62 4.61
C VAL A 271 11.76 15.63 4.33
N PHE A 272 12.13 14.44 3.86
CA PHE A 272 11.20 13.43 3.39
C PHE A 272 11.38 12.14 4.15
N ILE A 273 10.28 11.49 4.50
CA ILE A 273 10.29 10.10 4.98
C ILE A 273 9.81 9.18 3.87
N MET A 274 10.37 7.97 3.80
CA MET A 274 9.92 6.92 2.88
C MET A 274 10.19 5.52 3.44
N PHE A 275 9.41 4.57 2.94
CA PHE A 275 9.65 3.15 3.13
C PHE A 275 10.55 2.66 2.00
N ASP A 276 11.79 2.35 2.31
CA ASP A 276 12.74 1.77 1.37
C ASP A 276 12.62 0.24 1.41
N ASN A 277 12.09 -0.36 0.35
CA ASN A 277 12.01 -1.81 0.24
C ASN A 277 13.39 -2.46 0.09
N ASP A 278 14.40 -1.68 -0.30
CA ASP A 278 15.79 -2.08 -0.52
C ASP A 278 15.92 -3.30 -1.46
N LEU A 279 15.11 -3.28 -2.53
CA LEU A 279 15.06 -4.36 -3.50
C LEU A 279 16.08 -4.13 -4.62
N HIS A 280 17.27 -4.71 -4.48
CA HIS A 280 18.38 -4.55 -5.43
C HIS A 280 18.32 -5.46 -6.64
N ASN A 281 17.82 -6.70 -6.47
CA ASN A 281 17.69 -7.63 -7.58
C ASN A 281 16.33 -7.46 -8.25
N ARG A 282 16.33 -6.74 -9.37
CA ARG A 282 15.13 -6.31 -10.11
C ARG A 282 14.57 -7.34 -11.06
N THR A 283 14.96 -8.62 -10.93
CA THR A 283 14.19 -9.67 -11.61
C THR A 283 12.77 -9.57 -11.08
N HIS A 284 11.88 -9.23 -11.96
CA HIS A 284 10.58 -8.67 -11.70
C HIS A 284 9.79 -9.48 -10.67
N PRO A 285 9.31 -8.91 -9.56
CA PRO A 285 8.46 -9.63 -8.63
C PRO A 285 7.17 -10.17 -9.25
N ASP A 286 6.73 -9.63 -10.38
CA ASP A 286 5.55 -10.10 -11.10
C ASP A 286 5.84 -11.21 -12.15
N THR A 287 7.09 -11.58 -12.35
CA THR A 287 7.52 -12.62 -13.28
C THR A 287 8.33 -13.70 -12.59
N TYR A 288 7.72 -14.33 -11.58
CA TYR A 288 8.37 -15.43 -10.88
C TYR A 288 8.51 -16.64 -11.80
N PRO A 289 9.63 -17.36 -11.74
CA PRO A 289 9.71 -18.70 -12.34
C PRO A 289 8.56 -19.53 -11.79
N ALA A 290 7.88 -20.26 -12.68
CA ALA A 290 6.74 -21.08 -12.29
C ALA A 290 7.14 -22.05 -11.17
N GLY A 291 6.56 -21.90 -10.00
CA GLY A 291 6.82 -22.72 -8.80
C GLY A 291 7.65 -22.06 -7.71
N GLU A 292 8.17 -20.85 -7.91
CA GLU A 292 8.77 -20.09 -6.81
C GLU A 292 7.73 -19.19 -6.12
N ASP A 293 7.81 -19.11 -4.80
CA ASP A 293 6.96 -18.20 -4.02
C ASP A 293 7.47 -16.76 -4.19
N PRO A 294 6.68 -15.84 -4.75
CA PRO A 294 7.07 -14.47 -4.98
C PRO A 294 7.49 -13.70 -3.72
N PHE A 295 6.99 -14.13 -2.57
CA PHE A 295 7.28 -13.51 -1.28
C PHE A 295 8.47 -14.16 -0.55
N VAL A 296 9.07 -15.18 -1.14
CA VAL A 296 10.15 -15.99 -0.55
C VAL A 296 11.46 -15.82 -1.29
N THR A 297 11.46 -15.11 -2.42
CA THR A 297 12.62 -15.05 -3.27
C THR A 297 13.67 -14.03 -2.81
N ASN A 298 14.83 -14.37 -3.05
CA ASN A 298 16.20 -13.95 -2.95
C ASN A 298 16.53 -12.59 -3.58
N TYR A 299 15.86 -11.50 -3.22
CA TYR A 299 16.10 -10.23 -3.89
C TYR A 299 17.24 -9.40 -3.26
N GLY A 300 17.79 -9.84 -2.16
CA GLY A 300 18.91 -9.18 -1.46
C GLY A 300 18.56 -7.75 -1.05
N GLY A 301 18.67 -7.44 0.18
CA GLY A 301 18.35 -6.13 0.74
C GLY A 301 17.69 -6.26 2.10
N ARG A 302 17.58 -5.15 2.78
CA ARG A 302 16.90 -5.05 4.07
C ARG A 302 15.98 -3.85 4.03
N SER A 303 14.68 -4.11 4.00
CA SER A 303 13.69 -3.02 4.06
C SER A 303 13.94 -2.15 5.27
N ARG A 304 13.87 -0.86 5.08
CA ARG A 304 14.17 0.13 6.12
C ARG A 304 13.24 1.34 6.04
N LEU A 305 13.11 2.02 7.16
CA LEU A 305 12.48 3.32 7.26
C LEU A 305 13.59 4.35 7.12
N ILE A 306 13.44 5.33 6.23
CA ILE A 306 14.46 6.37 6.02
C ILE A 306 13.87 7.76 6.05
N GLU A 307 14.68 8.71 6.52
CA GLU A 307 14.48 10.13 6.38
C GLU A 307 15.61 10.71 5.54
N ILE A 308 15.25 11.55 4.57
CA ILE A 308 16.19 12.12 3.61
C ILE A 308 16.04 13.63 3.67
N THR A 309 17.16 14.32 3.77
CA THR A 309 17.22 15.79 3.62
C THR A 309 17.77 16.13 2.25
N LEU A 310 17.08 17.00 1.52
CA LEU A 310 17.52 17.57 0.24
C LEU A 310 17.91 19.04 0.40
N ASP A 311 19.08 19.41 -0.07
CA ASP A 311 19.50 20.80 -0.20
C ASP A 311 19.41 21.24 -1.67
N GLU A 312 18.37 21.96 -2.01
CA GLU A 312 18.15 22.47 -3.37
C GLU A 312 19.21 23.52 -3.78
N SER A 313 19.88 24.17 -2.83
CA SER A 313 20.89 25.18 -3.15
C SER A 313 22.21 24.60 -3.63
N THR A 314 22.55 23.41 -3.10
CA THR A 314 23.76 22.66 -3.47
C THR A 314 23.45 21.44 -4.34
N MET A 315 22.18 21.12 -4.54
CA MET A 315 21.70 19.92 -5.21
C MET A 315 22.32 18.66 -4.59
N THR A 316 22.25 18.55 -3.27
CA THR A 316 22.72 17.37 -2.50
C THR A 316 21.58 16.78 -1.72
N GLY A 317 21.59 15.44 -1.59
CA GLY A 317 20.64 14.69 -0.77
C GLY A 317 21.37 13.74 0.17
N GLU A 318 20.93 13.65 1.42
CA GLU A 318 21.56 12.81 2.43
C GLU A 318 20.50 12.08 3.27
N VAL A 319 20.82 10.83 3.68
CA VAL A 319 20.03 10.11 4.68
C VAL A 319 20.31 10.75 6.03
N SER A 320 19.32 11.43 6.60
CA SER A 320 19.39 12.10 7.91
C SER A 320 19.06 11.16 9.07
N TRP A 321 18.20 10.17 8.83
CA TRP A 321 17.86 9.13 9.79
C TRP A 321 17.48 7.83 9.07
N SER A 322 17.72 6.69 9.71
CA SER A 322 17.27 5.41 9.21
C SER A 322 17.08 4.38 10.32
N TYR A 323 16.09 3.52 10.14
CA TYR A 323 15.90 2.32 10.95
C TYR A 323 15.85 1.09 10.04
N THR A 324 16.73 0.14 10.29
CA THR A 324 16.77 -1.15 9.60
C THR A 324 16.45 -2.25 10.60
N PRO A 325 15.28 -2.88 10.52
CA PRO A 325 14.90 -3.96 11.43
C PRO A 325 15.71 -5.24 11.15
N GLU A 326 15.48 -6.27 11.96
CA GLU A 326 16.01 -7.60 11.72
C GLU A 326 15.63 -8.11 10.31
N ALA A 327 16.48 -8.96 9.73
CA ALA A 327 16.32 -9.50 8.38
C ALA A 327 14.96 -10.21 8.12
N LYS A 328 14.30 -10.66 9.18
CA LYS A 328 12.99 -11.33 9.08
C LYS A 328 11.85 -10.40 8.62
N TYR A 329 12.01 -9.07 8.69
CA TYR A 329 10.99 -8.10 8.25
C TYR A 329 11.18 -7.62 6.81
N PHE A 330 11.99 -8.29 6.02
CA PHE A 330 12.16 -7.90 4.62
C PHE A 330 10.81 -7.89 3.88
N SER A 331 10.48 -6.77 3.26
CA SER A 331 9.23 -6.55 2.54
C SER A 331 9.53 -6.08 1.12
N ALA A 332 9.53 -7.01 0.16
CA ALA A 332 9.84 -6.72 -1.24
C ALA A 332 8.80 -5.83 -1.94
N ILE A 333 7.58 -5.83 -1.42
CA ILE A 333 6.43 -5.08 -1.94
C ILE A 333 5.64 -4.52 -0.76
N PHE A 334 4.82 -3.50 -1.04
CA PHE A 334 4.08 -2.76 -0.04
C PHE A 334 5.02 -2.04 0.95
N GLY A 335 4.46 -1.29 1.81
CA GLY A 335 5.19 -0.57 2.84
C GLY A 335 4.65 0.84 3.05
N ASP A 336 4.72 1.29 4.28
CA ASP A 336 4.32 2.63 4.69
C ASP A 336 5.20 3.11 5.84
N ILE A 337 5.27 4.42 6.00
CA ILE A 337 5.95 5.07 7.10
C ILE A 337 5.18 6.32 7.52
N ASP A 338 4.95 6.46 8.83
CA ASP A 338 4.30 7.63 9.43
C ASP A 338 5.03 8.11 10.67
N ILE A 339 4.97 9.41 10.91
CA ILE A 339 5.36 10.00 12.19
C ILE A 339 4.09 10.04 13.06
N LEU A 340 4.14 9.34 14.17
CA LEU A 340 3.04 9.28 15.12
C LEU A 340 2.99 10.58 15.98
N PRO A 341 1.83 10.95 16.53
CA PRO A 341 1.69 12.15 17.37
C PRO A 341 2.60 12.20 18.60
N ASN A 342 3.08 11.05 19.08
CA ASN A 342 4.07 11.00 20.17
C ASN A 342 5.53 11.19 19.70
N GLY A 343 5.76 11.39 18.39
CA GLY A 343 7.07 11.56 17.77
C GLY A 343 7.76 10.25 17.37
N ASN A 344 7.19 9.09 17.69
CA ASN A 344 7.66 7.80 17.21
C ASN A 344 7.36 7.64 15.72
N ILE A 345 7.97 6.66 15.08
CA ILE A 345 7.77 6.32 13.68
C ILE A 345 7.09 4.96 13.60
N LEU A 346 6.02 4.89 12.82
CA LEU A 346 5.33 3.65 12.49
C LEU A 346 5.79 3.19 11.10
N GLY A 347 6.36 1.99 11.02
CA GLY A 347 6.66 1.33 9.76
C GLY A 347 5.70 0.18 9.49
N THR A 348 5.16 0.10 8.28
CA THR A 348 4.32 -1.01 7.82
C THR A 348 5.13 -1.92 6.91
N PHE A 349 5.42 -3.15 7.37
CA PHE A 349 6.09 -4.21 6.61
C PHE A 349 5.01 -5.15 6.06
N GLY A 350 4.50 -4.82 4.89
CA GLY A 350 3.18 -5.28 4.42
C GLY A 350 3.13 -6.64 3.74
N THR A 351 4.24 -7.35 3.59
CA THR A 351 4.31 -8.66 2.92
C THR A 351 3.45 -9.72 3.62
N PRO A 352 2.65 -10.51 2.88
CA PRO A 352 1.72 -11.47 3.50
C PRO A 352 2.38 -12.70 4.13
N VAL A 353 3.65 -12.96 3.81
CA VAL A 353 4.38 -14.11 4.34
C VAL A 353 5.83 -13.76 4.58
N HIS A 354 6.22 -13.73 5.84
CA HIS A 354 7.61 -13.70 6.27
C HIS A 354 7.99 -15.12 6.71
N LYS A 355 8.54 -15.90 5.81
CA LYS A 355 8.99 -17.28 6.03
C LYS A 355 10.50 -17.41 5.97
N TRP A 356 11.16 -16.51 5.26
CA TRP A 356 12.61 -16.48 5.08
C TRP A 356 13.12 -15.08 5.43
N THR A 357 14.27 -15.02 6.05
CA THR A 357 14.97 -13.75 6.26
C THR A 357 15.57 -13.25 4.94
N ALA A 358 15.97 -11.98 4.89
CA ALA A 358 16.72 -11.45 3.75
C ALA A 358 18.03 -12.21 3.48
N ASP A 359 18.58 -12.89 4.48
CA ASP A 359 19.81 -13.70 4.41
C ASP A 359 19.54 -15.19 4.13
N HIS A 360 18.28 -15.56 3.77
CA HIS A 360 17.82 -16.92 3.43
C HIS A 360 17.78 -17.92 4.60
N GLU A 361 17.67 -17.46 5.79
CA GLU A 361 17.43 -18.29 6.95
C GLU A 361 15.93 -18.50 7.14
N GLU A 362 15.51 -19.74 7.42
CA GLU A 362 14.09 -20.05 7.67
C GLU A 362 13.65 -19.44 9.01
N ILE A 363 12.53 -18.73 9.00
CA ILE A 363 11.91 -18.16 10.20
C ILE A 363 11.14 -19.27 10.90
N GLU A 364 11.50 -19.57 12.16
CA GLU A 364 10.90 -20.66 12.95
C GLU A 364 9.37 -20.48 13.09
N GLU A 365 8.92 -19.24 13.31
CA GLU A 365 7.51 -18.88 13.40
C GLU A 365 7.16 -17.88 12.28
N PRO A 366 6.74 -18.36 11.09
CA PRO A 366 6.32 -17.49 9.99
C PRO A 366 5.13 -16.60 10.36
N PHE A 367 5.09 -15.40 9.81
CA PHE A 367 4.04 -14.42 10.05
C PHE A 367 3.69 -13.66 8.76
N GLY A 368 2.59 -12.89 8.80
CA GLY A 368 2.15 -12.01 7.72
C GLY A 368 2.73 -10.60 7.86
N ALA A 369 1.95 -9.58 7.51
CA ALA A 369 2.36 -8.19 7.69
C ALA A 369 2.71 -7.89 9.16
N SER A 370 3.60 -6.91 9.37
CA SER A 370 3.92 -6.36 10.69
C SER A 370 3.90 -4.84 10.69
N LEU A 371 3.42 -4.26 11.79
CA LEU A 371 3.57 -2.84 12.07
C LEU A 371 4.62 -2.70 13.17
N LEU A 372 5.64 -1.90 12.93
CA LEU A 372 6.72 -1.64 13.87
C LEU A 372 6.70 -0.18 14.28
N GLU A 373 6.49 0.09 15.56
CA GLU A 373 6.66 1.42 16.14
C GLU A 373 8.07 1.53 16.72
N VAL A 374 8.83 2.52 16.27
CA VAL A 374 10.21 2.78 16.68
C VAL A 374 10.37 4.23 17.11
N ASP A 375 11.28 4.50 18.03
CA ASP A 375 11.63 5.86 18.38
C ASP A 375 12.71 6.46 17.46
N ARG A 376 13.03 7.73 17.65
CA ARG A 376 14.05 8.42 16.85
C ARG A 376 15.48 7.95 17.16
N ASP A 377 15.69 7.24 18.26
CA ASP A 377 16.99 6.62 18.61
C ASP A 377 17.15 5.25 17.92
N GLY A 378 16.09 4.75 17.23
CA GLY A 378 16.09 3.48 16.53
C GLY A 378 15.76 2.28 17.41
N GLU A 379 15.18 2.51 18.59
CA GLU A 379 14.72 1.44 19.47
C GLU A 379 13.31 0.98 19.07
N LEU A 380 13.11 -0.33 18.93
CA LEU A 380 11.79 -0.92 18.70
C LEU A 380 10.95 -0.79 19.96
N ILE A 381 9.85 -0.05 19.87
CA ILE A 381 8.94 0.24 20.98
C ILE A 381 7.81 -0.78 21.04
N ARG A 382 7.19 -1.08 19.88
CA ARG A 382 6.04 -1.97 19.79
C ARG A 382 5.96 -2.63 18.42
N GLU A 383 5.47 -3.88 18.40
CA GLU A 383 5.20 -4.64 17.18
C GLU A 383 3.78 -5.19 17.21
N TYR A 384 3.10 -5.09 16.05
CA TYR A 384 1.85 -5.79 15.76
C TYR A 384 2.15 -6.78 14.64
N ARG A 385 2.18 -8.07 14.96
CA ARG A 385 2.50 -9.15 14.03
C ARG A 385 1.24 -9.87 13.62
N PHE A 386 0.90 -9.81 12.35
CA PHE A 386 -0.29 -10.45 11.80
C PHE A 386 -0.05 -11.91 11.42
N PRO A 387 -1.09 -12.77 11.45
CA PRO A 387 -0.99 -14.13 10.97
C PRO A 387 -0.54 -14.24 9.51
N VAL A 388 0.10 -15.37 9.17
CA VAL A 388 0.48 -15.72 7.80
C VAL A 388 -0.70 -15.58 6.84
N GLY A 389 -0.47 -14.98 5.69
CA GLY A 389 -1.45 -14.72 4.65
C GLY A 389 -2.07 -13.32 4.71
N ILE A 390 -1.81 -12.54 5.76
CA ILE A 390 -2.30 -11.16 5.85
C ILE A 390 -1.29 -10.20 5.23
N SER A 391 -1.74 -9.43 4.24
CA SER A 391 -0.98 -8.32 3.66
C SER A 391 -1.63 -6.99 3.97
N ILE A 392 -0.80 -5.99 4.30
CA ILE A 392 -1.22 -4.61 4.56
C ILE A 392 -0.47 -3.70 3.61
N TYR A 393 -1.19 -2.81 2.92
CA TYR A 393 -0.54 -1.87 2.00
C TYR A 393 -0.08 -0.61 2.75
N ARG A 394 -1.00 0.04 3.45
CA ARG A 394 -0.80 1.28 4.23
C ARG A 394 -1.59 1.26 5.51
N VAL A 395 -1.14 2.02 6.49
CA VAL A 395 -1.82 2.25 7.77
C VAL A 395 -1.94 3.75 7.99
N GLN A 396 -3.14 4.21 8.25
CA GLN A 396 -3.37 5.60 8.64
C GLN A 396 -3.65 5.67 10.13
N GLN A 397 -2.93 6.51 10.84
CA GLN A 397 -3.29 6.94 12.18
C GLN A 397 -4.52 7.85 12.12
N LEU A 398 -5.47 7.64 13.01
CA LEU A 398 -6.61 8.54 13.13
C LEU A 398 -6.27 9.68 14.11
N SER A 399 -6.64 10.88 13.70
CA SER A 399 -6.45 12.10 14.50
C SER A 399 -7.74 12.50 15.21
N ASP A 400 -7.58 13.08 16.40
CA ASP A 400 -8.66 13.74 17.12
C ASP A 400 -8.73 15.26 16.78
N ASP A 401 -7.76 15.78 16.01
CA ASP A 401 -7.72 17.17 15.59
C ASP A 401 -8.50 17.38 14.28
N PRO A 402 -9.57 18.21 14.31
CA PRO A 402 -10.32 18.51 13.08
C PRO A 402 -9.49 19.16 11.95
N ALA A 403 -8.33 19.74 12.27
CA ALA A 403 -7.44 20.31 11.26
C ALA A 403 -6.80 19.25 10.35
N ASP A 404 -6.73 18.01 10.83
CA ASP A 404 -6.18 16.88 10.05
C ASP A 404 -7.23 16.19 9.16
N TYR A 405 -8.50 16.58 9.26
CA TYR A 405 -9.56 15.98 8.46
C TYR A 405 -9.55 16.54 7.05
N VAL A 406 -9.67 15.66 6.06
CA VAL A 406 -9.66 16.03 4.65
C VAL A 406 -11.03 15.85 4.01
N GLY A 407 -11.33 16.67 3.00
CA GLY A 407 -12.48 16.46 2.14
C GLY A 407 -13.85 16.59 2.83
N SER A 408 -14.00 17.54 3.75
CA SER A 408 -15.30 17.79 4.42
C SER A 408 -16.46 18.00 3.44
N TRP A 409 -16.20 18.52 2.23
CA TRP A 409 -17.16 18.68 1.15
C TRP A 409 -17.73 17.35 0.62
N LEU A 410 -17.02 16.22 0.80
CA LEU A 410 -17.54 14.90 0.43
C LEU A 410 -18.81 14.53 1.20
N SER A 411 -19.00 15.09 2.37
CA SER A 411 -20.23 14.87 3.16
C SER A 411 -21.46 15.51 2.52
N GLU A 412 -21.27 16.47 1.63
CA GLU A 412 -22.33 17.20 0.92
C GLU A 412 -22.68 16.56 -0.42
N LEU A 413 -21.86 15.61 -0.91
CA LEU A 413 -22.18 14.89 -2.15
C LEU A 413 -23.41 14.00 -1.97
N PRO A 414 -24.23 13.90 -3.03
CA PRO A 414 -25.48 13.13 -3.01
C PRO A 414 -25.26 11.62 -2.84
#